data_1a915fa3a6e0c1c9e267b74ed163dfc8
#
_entry.id   1a915fa3a6e0c1c9e267b74ed163dfc8
#
_cell.length_a   1.000
_cell.length_b   1.000
_cell.length_c   1.000
_cell.angle_alpha   90.00
_cell.angle_beta   90.00
_cell.angle_gamma   90.00
#
_symmetry.space_group_name_H-M   'P 1'
#
loop_
_entity.id
_entity.type
_entity.pdbx_description
1 polymer ?
#
loop_
_entity_poly.entity_id
_entity_poly.type
_entity_poly.pdbx_seq_one_letter_code
_entity_poly.pdbx_strand_id
1 'polypeptide(L)'
;MEYTPVYPEGIEREAYEAALEKCVISGGWLLNQSMLDVWFDIDGFVVKVPAGTRVRPDGWTLVRNLVSGMETEEFYGCTAPVNRCGFKFLSGHKLYIYNDLVVFSPDSARAQGGYIGPPGRTLEEHIALINTMKLQKATIIAGDLSFLPRCPSLRTVGIQFAQGLDRELDFSPLYQLPHLESLSIAAPNMGLTKGPAIRIDFTKLPGLRSVSVCTNDPYNYDQVPTLEQLWHSNDKRHRDLTDLSCSPVLKKLELLCCATKSLEGIGRFPLQWVSLSYLRGLEDISALSGCAETLRILNIDHCGRVKDFSCLQELVNLEYLILDGSQTLPDLRFLKKMPKLKFFTFSMTVEDGDLTPCLDIPYARCDKGKKHYNLKDKDLPKEHAGSGFHLI
;
A
#
# COMPACT_ATOMS: atom_id res chain seq x y z
N MET A 1 17.15 3.45 23.04
CA MET A 1 16.76 3.56 21.63
C MET A 1 17.86 4.33 20.93
N GLU A 2 18.55 3.70 20.02
CA GLU A 2 19.66 4.28 19.26
C GLU A 2 19.08 4.84 17.95
N TYR A 3 19.49 6.05 17.59
CA TYR A 3 19.04 6.75 16.39
C TYR A 3 20.21 6.85 15.43
N THR A 4 20.31 5.91 14.52
CA THR A 4 21.39 5.86 13.53
C THR A 4 20.93 6.50 12.22
N PRO A 5 21.59 7.56 11.71
CA PRO A 5 21.22 8.15 10.44
C PRO A 5 21.30 7.13 9.29
N VAL A 6 20.28 7.12 8.43
CA VAL A 6 20.26 6.35 7.19
C VAL A 6 20.43 7.28 6.02
N TYR A 7 21.33 6.94 5.10
CA TYR A 7 21.63 7.73 3.92
C TYR A 7 20.91 7.15 2.71
N PRO A 8 19.82 7.79 2.24
CA PRO A 8 19.10 7.33 1.05
C PRO A 8 19.94 7.51 -0.21
N GLU A 9 19.80 6.59 -1.16
CA GLU A 9 20.42 6.73 -2.47
C GLU A 9 19.86 7.95 -3.23
N GLY A 10 20.73 8.64 -3.95
CA GLY A 10 20.34 9.76 -4.82
C GLY A 10 20.21 11.12 -4.12
N ILE A 11 20.52 11.22 -2.83
CA ILE A 11 20.59 12.48 -2.10
C ILE A 11 22.07 12.95 -2.00
N GLU A 12 22.32 14.23 -2.26
CA GLU A 12 23.64 14.81 -2.07
C GLU A 12 24.05 14.73 -0.61
N ARG A 13 25.19 14.10 -0.35
CA ARG A 13 25.63 13.75 1.00
C ARG A 13 25.83 14.97 1.89
N GLU A 14 26.49 16.01 1.38
CA GLU A 14 26.76 17.24 2.13
C GLU A 14 25.47 17.96 2.55
N ALA A 15 24.51 18.08 1.62
CA ALA A 15 23.20 18.67 1.92
C ALA A 15 22.40 17.84 2.92
N TYR A 16 22.54 16.51 2.86
CA TYR A 16 21.87 15.62 3.78
C TYR A 16 22.47 15.68 5.19
N GLU A 17 23.79 15.71 5.31
CA GLU A 17 24.50 15.90 6.58
C GLU A 17 24.12 17.22 7.25
N ALA A 18 24.06 18.31 6.47
CA ALA A 18 23.58 19.60 6.96
C ALA A 18 22.11 19.57 7.42
N ALA A 19 21.30 18.69 6.85
CA ALA A 19 19.93 18.47 7.30
C ALA A 19 19.88 17.67 8.61
N LEU A 20 20.75 16.66 8.76
CA LEU A 20 20.85 15.87 9.98
C LEU A 20 21.30 16.73 11.18
N GLU A 21 22.21 17.68 10.98
CA GLU A 21 22.64 18.63 12.01
C GLU A 21 21.47 19.49 12.56
N LYS A 22 20.43 19.70 11.77
CA LYS A 22 19.22 20.41 12.17
C LYS A 22 18.15 19.51 12.81
N CYS A 23 18.49 18.25 13.08
CA CYS A 23 17.60 17.34 13.76
C CYS A 23 17.86 17.34 15.26
N VAL A 24 16.81 17.62 16.04
CA VAL A 24 16.89 17.63 17.51
C VAL A 24 16.19 16.40 18.05
N ILE A 25 16.90 15.66 18.91
CA ILE A 25 16.35 14.52 19.64
C ILE A 25 16.14 14.96 21.09
N SER A 26 14.89 15.02 21.53
CA SER A 26 14.56 15.47 22.87
C SER A 26 13.27 14.83 23.37
N GLY A 27 13.30 14.24 24.56
CA GLY A 27 12.14 13.65 25.24
C GLY A 27 11.44 12.56 24.39
N GLY A 28 12.21 11.80 23.62
CA GLY A 28 11.68 10.76 22.73
C GLY A 28 11.11 11.31 21.41
N TRP A 29 11.24 12.61 21.14
CA TRP A 29 10.87 13.21 19.87
C TRP A 29 12.08 13.39 18.98
N LEU A 30 11.88 13.09 17.70
CA LEU A 30 12.76 13.48 16.59
C LEU A 30 12.13 14.68 15.91
N LEU A 31 12.73 15.85 16.05
CA LEU A 31 12.30 17.09 15.41
C LEU A 31 13.26 17.42 14.27
N ASN A 32 12.76 17.43 13.06
CA ASN A 32 13.52 17.83 11.87
C ASN A 32 13.23 19.30 11.54
N GLN A 33 14.18 20.17 11.83
CA GLN A 33 14.10 21.61 11.54
C GLN A 33 14.69 21.96 10.17
N SER A 34 15.12 20.97 9.40
CA SER A 34 15.66 21.17 8.06
C SER A 34 14.58 21.29 7.00
N MET A 35 15.00 21.60 5.78
CA MET A 35 14.15 21.64 4.59
C MET A 35 14.14 20.30 3.84
N LEU A 36 14.89 19.30 4.31
CA LEU A 36 14.97 17.95 3.75
C LEU A 36 14.37 16.93 4.69
N ASP A 37 13.79 15.89 4.12
CA ASP A 37 13.43 14.71 4.88
C ASP A 37 14.69 13.98 5.32
N VAL A 38 14.68 13.43 6.52
CA VAL A 38 15.79 12.63 7.05
C VAL A 38 15.29 11.29 7.53
N TRP A 39 16.18 10.30 7.56
CA TRP A 39 15.85 8.93 7.96
C TRP A 39 16.80 8.47 9.06
N PHE A 40 16.23 7.74 10.02
CA PHE A 40 16.98 7.12 11.09
C PHE A 40 16.62 5.64 11.18
N ASP A 41 17.63 4.80 11.37
CA ASP A 41 17.39 3.44 11.86
C ASP A 41 17.17 3.52 13.38
N ILE A 42 16.06 2.95 13.82
CA ILE A 42 15.67 2.90 15.21
C ILE A 42 15.31 1.44 15.51
N ASP A 43 16.20 0.75 16.23
CA ASP A 43 16.02 -0.65 16.60
C ASP A 43 15.70 -1.57 15.38
N GLY A 44 16.37 -1.35 14.25
CA GLY A 44 16.20 -2.10 13.02
C GLY A 44 15.06 -1.63 12.12
N PHE A 45 14.42 -0.49 12.46
CA PHE A 45 13.38 0.12 11.63
C PHE A 45 13.86 1.48 11.12
N VAL A 46 13.77 1.68 9.82
CA VAL A 46 14.08 2.97 9.22
C VAL A 46 12.87 3.89 9.33
N VAL A 47 13.03 4.97 10.07
CA VAL A 47 12.00 5.97 10.35
C VAL A 47 12.28 7.23 9.57
N LYS A 48 11.34 7.64 8.74
CA LYS A 48 11.38 8.94 8.07
C LYS A 48 10.89 10.04 9.00
N VAL A 49 11.64 11.12 9.08
CA VAL A 49 11.24 12.36 9.75
C VAL A 49 11.11 13.44 8.67
N PRO A 50 9.90 13.76 8.21
CA PRO A 50 9.71 14.75 7.17
C PRO A 50 10.23 16.14 7.58
N ALA A 51 10.64 16.92 6.59
CA ALA A 51 11.10 18.29 6.77
C ALA A 51 10.11 19.14 7.57
N GLY A 52 10.59 19.87 8.56
CA GLY A 52 9.77 20.74 9.42
C GLY A 52 8.79 20.01 10.34
N THR A 53 8.91 18.68 10.49
CA THR A 53 7.99 17.89 11.32
C THR A 53 8.69 17.27 12.53
N ARG A 54 7.89 16.64 13.39
CA ARG A 54 8.37 15.82 14.49
C ARG A 54 7.70 14.45 14.49
N VAL A 55 8.47 13.42 14.86
CA VAL A 55 7.96 12.07 15.12
C VAL A 55 8.38 11.62 16.50
N ARG A 56 7.56 10.77 17.09
CA ARG A 56 7.82 10.16 18.40
C ARG A 56 7.82 8.65 18.27
N PRO A 57 9.00 8.04 18.07
CA PRO A 57 9.10 6.59 17.95
C PRO A 57 8.99 5.85 19.28
N ASP A 58 9.36 6.49 20.41
CA ASP A 58 9.24 5.90 21.74
C ASP A 58 7.76 5.81 22.17
N GLY A 59 7.38 4.70 22.77
CA GLY A 59 6.00 4.41 23.16
C GLY A 59 5.06 4.11 22.00
N TRP A 60 5.58 4.06 20.78
CA TRP A 60 4.86 3.59 19.61
C TRP A 60 5.25 2.16 19.29
N THR A 61 4.28 1.39 18.84
CA THR A 61 4.61 0.10 18.24
C THR A 61 5.16 0.37 16.85
N LEU A 62 6.48 0.23 16.70
CA LEU A 62 7.13 0.25 15.39
C LEU A 62 6.73 -1.03 14.67
N VAL A 63 5.94 -0.89 13.65
CA VAL A 63 5.43 -2.02 12.88
C VAL A 63 6.16 -2.06 11.56
N ARG A 64 6.92 -3.12 11.35
CA ARG A 64 7.35 -3.46 10.02
C ARG A 64 6.07 -3.78 9.23
N ASN A 65 5.73 -2.95 8.26
CA ASN A 65 4.67 -3.32 7.35
C ASN A 65 5.12 -4.62 6.67
N LEU A 66 4.36 -5.68 6.92
CA LEU A 66 4.62 -6.98 6.33
C LEU A 66 4.77 -6.87 4.82
N VAL A 67 3.86 -6.09 4.27
CA VAL A 67 3.84 -5.75 2.87
C VAL A 67 5.13 -5.04 2.44
N SER A 68 5.58 -4.01 3.15
CA SER A 68 6.84 -3.31 2.81
C SER A 68 8.07 -4.18 3.02
N GLY A 69 8.06 -5.04 4.04
CA GLY A 69 9.14 -6.00 4.25
C GLY A 69 9.24 -7.06 3.17
N MET A 70 8.16 -7.23 2.40
CA MET A 70 8.02 -8.18 1.32
C MET A 70 8.01 -7.50 -0.06
N GLU A 71 7.80 -6.22 -0.11
CA GLU A 71 7.93 -5.38 -1.31
C GLU A 71 9.41 -5.15 -1.68
N THR A 72 10.26 -6.12 -1.45
CA THR A 72 11.58 -6.14 -2.04
C THR A 72 11.46 -6.63 -3.47
N GLU A 73 12.29 -6.13 -4.35
CA GLU A 73 12.36 -6.59 -5.73
C GLU A 73 12.52 -8.11 -5.83
N GLU A 74 13.20 -8.73 -4.86
CA GLU A 74 13.37 -10.16 -4.75
C GLU A 74 12.07 -10.91 -4.45
N PHE A 75 11.23 -10.37 -3.55
CA PHE A 75 10.01 -11.07 -3.13
C PHE A 75 8.94 -11.08 -4.22
N TYR A 76 8.72 -9.94 -4.85
CA TYR A 76 7.70 -9.81 -5.90
C TYR A 76 8.27 -9.99 -7.30
N GLY A 77 9.58 -9.97 -7.45
CA GLY A 77 10.23 -9.82 -8.75
C GLY A 77 9.69 -8.59 -9.48
N CYS A 78 9.25 -7.59 -8.73
CA CYS A 78 8.68 -6.36 -9.24
C CYS A 78 9.78 -5.33 -9.38
N THR A 79 9.87 -4.69 -10.54
CA THR A 79 10.87 -3.68 -10.83
C THR A 79 10.34 -2.25 -10.70
N ALA A 80 9.06 -2.09 -10.35
CA ALA A 80 8.51 -0.79 -10.02
C ALA A 80 9.23 -0.19 -8.79
N PRO A 81 9.39 1.14 -8.73
CA PRO A 81 10.02 1.78 -7.58
C PRO A 81 9.23 1.46 -6.33
N VAL A 82 9.82 0.63 -5.49
CA VAL A 82 9.23 0.25 -4.22
C VAL A 82 9.75 1.20 -3.15
N ASN A 83 8.86 1.61 -2.27
CA ASN A 83 9.22 2.42 -1.13
C ASN A 83 10.02 1.58 -0.13
N ARG A 84 11.34 1.52 -0.26
CA ARG A 84 12.24 0.76 0.61
C ARG A 84 12.23 1.21 2.07
N CYS A 85 11.64 2.38 2.34
CA CYS A 85 11.61 3.01 3.66
C CYS A 85 10.20 3.25 4.16
N GLY A 86 9.23 2.41 3.82
CA GLY A 86 7.85 2.54 4.25
C GLY A 86 7.60 1.86 5.58
N PHE A 87 7.47 2.63 6.66
CA PHE A 87 7.02 2.12 7.95
C PHE A 87 5.71 2.75 8.34
N LYS A 88 4.85 1.96 8.97
CA LYS A 88 3.64 2.45 9.62
C LYS A 88 3.86 2.43 11.12
N PHE A 89 3.61 3.55 11.77
CA PHE A 89 3.52 3.62 13.21
C PHE A 89 2.07 3.38 13.64
N LEU A 90 1.89 2.45 14.55
CA LEU A 90 0.60 2.22 15.20
C LEU A 90 0.68 2.67 16.65
N SER A 91 0.14 3.83 16.92
CA SER A 91 -0.20 4.26 18.28
C SER A 91 -1.65 4.69 18.27
N GLY A 92 -2.61 3.77 18.28
CA GLY A 92 -4.04 4.14 18.26
C GLY A 92 -4.48 5.11 17.15
N HIS A 93 -3.54 5.76 16.48
CA HIS A 93 -3.70 6.67 15.34
C HIS A 93 -2.77 6.22 14.22
N LYS A 94 -3.31 6.08 13.02
CA LYS A 94 -2.52 5.75 11.83
C LYS A 94 -1.64 6.96 11.48
N LEU A 95 -0.36 6.90 11.77
CA LEU A 95 0.59 7.84 11.21
C LEU A 95 1.21 7.23 9.96
N TYR A 96 0.94 7.86 8.83
CA TYR A 96 1.60 7.51 7.58
C TYR A 96 2.87 8.32 7.48
N ILE A 97 4.02 7.65 7.43
CA ILE A 97 5.27 8.29 7.09
C ILE A 97 5.43 8.14 5.59
N TYR A 98 5.33 9.27 4.90
CA TYR A 98 5.57 9.31 3.46
C TYR A 98 7.04 9.58 3.19
N ASN A 99 7.65 8.81 2.32
CA ASN A 99 8.99 9.07 1.80
C ASN A 99 8.98 10.13 0.71
N ASP A 100 7.94 10.92 0.64
CA ASP A 100 7.64 11.74 -0.50
C ASP A 100 7.76 13.21 -0.16
N LEU A 101 8.33 13.96 -1.07
CA LEU A 101 8.17 15.39 -1.08
C LEU A 101 6.70 15.72 -1.37
N VAL A 102 6.09 16.54 -0.55
CA VAL A 102 4.73 17.02 -0.78
C VAL A 102 4.78 18.40 -1.37
N VAL A 103 4.22 18.53 -2.56
CA VAL A 103 4.09 19.82 -3.24
C VAL A 103 2.62 20.26 -3.14
N PHE A 104 2.41 21.43 -2.56
CA PHE A 104 1.10 22.04 -2.45
C PHE A 104 0.85 23.02 -3.60
N SER A 105 -0.35 22.97 -4.18
CA SER A 105 -0.87 24.11 -4.92
C SER A 105 -1.19 25.26 -3.94
N PRO A 106 -0.96 26.52 -4.32
CA PRO A 106 -1.24 27.69 -3.47
C PRO A 106 -2.66 27.74 -2.90
N ASP A 107 -3.61 27.16 -3.64
CA ASP A 107 -5.04 27.16 -3.28
C ASP A 107 -5.46 26.01 -2.35
N SER A 108 -4.54 25.11 -2.01
CA SER A 108 -4.85 23.88 -1.27
C SER A 108 -4.35 23.88 0.17
N ALA A 109 -4.55 24.96 0.90
CA ALA A 109 -4.02 25.15 2.26
C ALA A 109 -4.51 24.12 3.31
N ARG A 110 -5.36 23.15 2.96
CA ARG A 110 -5.81 22.09 3.87
C ARG A 110 -5.95 20.76 3.14
N ALA A 111 -4.99 19.89 3.32
CA ALA A 111 -5.19 18.48 3.03
C ALA A 111 -6.15 17.87 4.08
N GLN A 112 -7.15 17.13 3.65
CA GLN A 112 -7.95 16.31 4.56
C GLN A 112 -7.06 15.25 5.22
N GLY A 113 -7.23 15.04 6.53
CA GLY A 113 -6.53 14.00 7.26
C GLY A 113 -5.33 14.44 8.08
N GLY A 114 -5.17 15.75 8.35
CA GLY A 114 -4.13 16.24 9.26
C GLY A 114 -2.71 16.18 8.70
N TYR A 115 -2.55 15.99 7.39
CA TYR A 115 -1.28 16.10 6.74
C TYR A 115 -0.86 17.57 6.70
N ILE A 116 0.14 17.91 7.50
CA ILE A 116 0.79 19.23 7.46
C ILE A 116 1.98 19.05 6.54
N GLY A 117 1.89 19.57 5.34
CA GLY A 117 3.05 19.64 4.45
C GLY A 117 4.17 20.46 5.06
N PRO A 118 5.37 20.37 4.54
CA PRO A 118 6.49 21.19 5.02
C PRO A 118 6.07 22.66 4.93
N PRO A 119 6.12 23.39 6.06
CA PRO A 119 5.65 24.76 6.10
C PRO A 119 6.49 25.64 5.18
N GLY A 120 5.84 26.45 4.39
CA GLY A 120 6.42 27.61 3.79
C GLY A 120 7.18 27.47 2.49
N ARG A 121 7.24 26.30 1.85
CA ARG A 121 7.85 26.20 0.51
C ARG A 121 6.90 26.66 -0.58
N THR A 122 7.39 27.50 -1.45
CA THR A 122 6.74 27.82 -2.71
C THR A 122 6.87 26.66 -3.70
N LEU A 123 6.05 26.67 -4.78
CA LEU A 123 6.18 25.71 -5.85
C LEU A 123 7.57 25.69 -6.48
N GLU A 124 8.17 26.89 -6.67
CA GLU A 124 9.52 27.03 -7.23
C GLU A 124 10.59 26.40 -6.34
N GLU A 125 10.48 26.56 -5.03
CA GLU A 125 11.38 25.93 -4.07
C GLU A 125 11.23 24.40 -4.07
N HIS A 126 10.01 23.86 -4.24
CA HIS A 126 9.81 22.43 -4.39
C HIS A 126 10.43 21.90 -5.68
N ILE A 127 10.26 22.59 -6.81
CA ILE A 127 10.86 22.22 -8.10
C ILE A 127 12.39 22.25 -8.00
N ALA A 128 12.93 23.33 -7.42
CA ALA A 128 14.38 23.45 -7.21
C ALA A 128 14.91 22.30 -6.36
N LEU A 129 14.21 21.94 -5.29
CA LEU A 129 14.60 20.85 -4.41
C LEU A 129 14.57 19.49 -5.13
N ILE A 130 13.48 19.19 -5.86
CA ILE A 130 13.36 17.96 -6.66
C ILE A 130 14.55 17.82 -7.60
N ASN A 131 14.87 18.89 -8.32
CA ASN A 131 15.93 18.87 -9.33
C ASN A 131 17.34 18.81 -8.73
N THR A 132 17.61 19.60 -7.66
CA THR A 132 18.91 19.61 -6.99
C THR A 132 19.21 18.25 -6.34
N MET A 133 18.22 17.67 -5.68
CA MET A 133 18.38 16.40 -4.97
C MET A 133 18.09 15.19 -5.86
N LYS A 134 17.69 15.40 -7.13
CA LYS A 134 17.27 14.34 -8.07
C LYS A 134 16.24 13.40 -7.47
N LEU A 135 15.27 13.96 -6.75
CA LEU A 135 14.24 13.19 -6.09
C LEU A 135 13.41 12.42 -7.13
N GLN A 136 13.17 11.16 -6.85
CA GLN A 136 12.45 10.26 -7.76
C GLN A 136 10.97 10.12 -7.40
N LYS A 137 10.57 10.59 -6.23
CA LYS A 137 9.21 10.41 -5.74
C LYS A 137 8.64 11.72 -5.18
N ALA A 138 7.40 12.02 -5.58
CA ALA A 138 6.66 13.15 -5.04
C ALA A 138 5.18 12.81 -4.83
N THR A 139 4.61 13.27 -3.72
CA THR A 139 3.16 13.33 -3.51
C THR A 139 2.71 14.77 -3.68
N ILE A 140 1.71 14.97 -4.52
CA ILE A 140 1.26 16.28 -4.96
C ILE A 140 -0.19 16.46 -4.56
N ILE A 141 -0.48 17.54 -3.84
CA ILE A 141 -1.85 17.99 -3.63
C ILE A 141 -2.07 19.10 -4.63
N ALA A 142 -2.85 18.84 -5.68
CA ALA A 142 -2.83 19.69 -6.86
C ALA A 142 -4.20 20.21 -7.26
N GLY A 143 -4.20 21.48 -7.67
CA GLY A 143 -5.16 22.07 -8.60
C GLY A 143 -4.56 22.27 -10.00
N ASP A 144 -3.24 22.04 -10.16
CA ASP A 144 -2.50 22.18 -11.40
C ASP A 144 -1.29 21.25 -11.41
N LEU A 145 -1.01 20.61 -12.55
CA LEU A 145 0.12 19.71 -12.76
C LEU A 145 1.12 20.25 -13.79
N SER A 146 0.91 21.47 -14.32
CA SER A 146 1.72 22.04 -15.41
C SER A 146 3.21 22.13 -15.10
N PHE A 147 3.61 22.09 -13.83
CA PHE A 147 5.00 22.14 -13.40
C PHE A 147 5.75 20.80 -13.54
N LEU A 148 5.04 19.66 -13.65
CA LEU A 148 5.65 18.32 -13.65
C LEU A 148 6.76 18.13 -14.70
N PRO A 149 6.63 18.63 -15.95
CA PRO A 149 7.70 18.51 -16.94
C PRO A 149 9.04 19.14 -16.51
N ARG A 150 9.01 20.04 -15.52
CA ARG A 150 10.18 20.66 -14.92
C ARG A 150 10.89 19.77 -13.90
N CYS A 151 10.33 18.59 -13.60
CA CYS A 151 10.84 17.63 -12.61
C CYS A 151 11.16 16.27 -13.26
N PRO A 152 12.10 16.20 -14.21
CA PRO A 152 12.31 15.02 -15.06
C PRO A 152 12.86 13.79 -14.32
N SER A 153 13.36 13.96 -13.08
CA SER A 153 13.86 12.87 -12.26
C SER A 153 12.74 12.03 -11.62
N LEU A 154 11.49 12.49 -11.66
CA LEU A 154 10.39 11.80 -11.01
C LEU A 154 10.07 10.48 -11.72
N ARG A 155 10.02 9.41 -10.93
CA ARG A 155 9.63 8.04 -11.32
C ARG A 155 8.32 7.61 -10.65
N THR A 156 8.04 8.17 -9.48
CA THR A 156 6.83 7.89 -8.70
C THR A 156 6.10 9.19 -8.41
N VAL A 157 4.85 9.28 -8.83
CA VAL A 157 4.00 10.44 -8.59
C VAL A 157 2.71 10.00 -7.93
N GLY A 158 2.45 10.55 -6.73
CA GLY A 158 1.16 10.47 -6.06
C GLY A 158 0.39 11.77 -6.23
N ILE A 159 -0.85 11.71 -6.68
CA ILE A 159 -1.71 12.88 -6.86
C ILE A 159 -2.90 12.78 -5.92
N GLN A 160 -3.07 13.78 -5.09
CA GLN A 160 -4.26 14.02 -4.30
C GLN A 160 -4.92 15.30 -4.81
N PHE A 161 -6.22 15.28 -4.99
CA PHE A 161 -6.93 16.47 -5.44
C PHE A 161 -7.00 17.51 -4.32
N ALA A 162 -6.82 18.77 -4.68
CA ALA A 162 -7.06 19.88 -3.76
C ALA A 162 -8.53 19.88 -3.31
N GLN A 163 -8.74 20.22 -2.04
CA GLN A 163 -10.10 20.33 -1.52
C GLN A 163 -10.87 21.46 -2.24
N GLY A 164 -12.09 21.16 -2.69
CA GLY A 164 -12.92 22.14 -3.41
C GLY A 164 -12.57 22.30 -4.88
N LEU A 165 -11.73 21.43 -5.44
CA LEU A 165 -11.48 21.40 -6.87
C LEU A 165 -12.79 21.00 -7.60
N ASP A 166 -13.38 21.93 -8.32
CA ASP A 166 -14.63 21.80 -9.07
C ASP A 166 -14.43 21.59 -10.58
N ARG A 167 -13.18 21.69 -11.03
CA ARG A 167 -12.77 21.54 -12.44
C ARG A 167 -12.03 20.25 -12.69
N GLU A 168 -12.06 19.80 -13.93
CA GLU A 168 -11.18 18.70 -14.38
C GLU A 168 -9.71 19.12 -14.22
N LEU A 169 -8.91 18.18 -13.71
CA LEU A 169 -7.46 18.33 -13.65
C LEU A 169 -6.88 17.86 -14.99
N ASP A 170 -6.02 18.67 -15.60
CA ASP A 170 -5.27 18.27 -16.78
C ASP A 170 -4.12 17.34 -16.38
N PHE A 171 -4.18 16.09 -16.82
CA PHE A 171 -3.15 15.09 -16.58
C PHE A 171 -2.09 15.02 -17.69
N SER A 172 -2.22 15.81 -18.77
CA SER A 172 -1.28 15.76 -19.88
C SER A 172 0.19 16.05 -19.51
N PRO A 173 0.50 16.83 -18.45
CA PRO A 173 1.87 17.01 -17.98
C PRO A 173 2.57 15.72 -17.53
N LEU A 174 1.81 14.70 -17.08
CA LEU A 174 2.38 13.40 -16.74
C LEU A 174 3.03 12.68 -17.92
N TYR A 175 2.49 12.87 -19.14
CA TYR A 175 3.02 12.23 -20.35
C TYR A 175 4.40 12.75 -20.73
N GLN A 176 4.85 13.85 -20.14
CA GLN A 176 6.15 14.46 -20.38
C GLN A 176 7.21 14.01 -19.34
N LEU A 177 6.84 13.17 -18.39
CA LEU A 177 7.78 12.57 -17.44
C LEU A 177 8.43 11.33 -18.07
N PRO A 178 9.73 11.39 -18.43
CA PRO A 178 10.36 10.35 -19.26
C PRO A 178 10.58 9.03 -18.53
N HIS A 179 10.55 9.06 -17.20
CA HIS A 179 10.89 7.92 -16.34
C HIS A 179 9.76 7.53 -15.38
N LEU A 180 8.52 7.96 -15.65
CA LEU A 180 7.40 7.65 -14.76
C LEU A 180 7.09 6.14 -14.79
N GLU A 181 7.22 5.50 -13.64
CA GLU A 181 7.01 4.06 -13.44
C GLU A 181 5.85 3.76 -12.48
N SER A 182 5.54 4.69 -11.59
CA SER A 182 4.47 4.49 -10.60
C SER A 182 3.59 5.74 -10.50
N LEU A 183 2.27 5.54 -10.60
CA LEU A 183 1.29 6.60 -10.51
C LEU A 183 0.19 6.21 -9.52
N SER A 184 -0.01 7.06 -8.52
CA SER A 184 -1.11 6.94 -7.55
C SER A 184 -2.03 8.13 -7.65
N ILE A 185 -3.35 7.91 -7.77
CA ILE A 185 -4.34 8.97 -7.83
C ILE A 185 -5.42 8.70 -6.80
N ALA A 186 -5.49 9.55 -5.78
CA ALA A 186 -6.47 9.48 -4.72
C ALA A 186 -7.54 10.56 -4.93
N ALA A 187 -8.79 10.14 -5.07
CA ALA A 187 -9.91 11.07 -5.06
C ALA A 187 -10.09 11.71 -3.66
N PRO A 188 -10.47 12.98 -3.58
CA PRO A 188 -10.50 13.73 -2.31
C PRO A 188 -11.43 13.14 -1.25
N ASN A 189 -12.38 12.32 -1.61
CA ASN A 189 -13.41 11.82 -0.70
C ASN A 189 -13.65 10.31 -0.79
N MET A 190 -12.65 9.49 -1.09
CA MET A 190 -12.74 8.01 -1.01
C MET A 190 -14.10 7.43 -1.47
N GLY A 191 -14.73 8.02 -2.48
CA GLY A 191 -15.99 7.55 -3.05
C GLY A 191 -17.28 8.16 -2.46
N LEU A 192 -17.21 9.15 -1.57
CA LEU A 192 -18.39 9.75 -0.94
C LEU A 192 -18.96 10.96 -1.68
N THR A 193 -18.23 11.57 -2.60
CA THR A 193 -18.70 12.67 -3.44
C THR A 193 -18.30 12.48 -4.90
N LYS A 194 -19.05 13.08 -5.81
CA LYS A 194 -18.67 13.17 -7.23
C LYS A 194 -17.44 14.08 -7.33
N GLY A 195 -16.25 13.48 -7.27
CA GLY A 195 -15.03 14.18 -7.63
C GLY A 195 -14.95 14.44 -9.14
N PRO A 196 -14.00 15.28 -9.57
CA PRO A 196 -13.76 15.50 -11.00
C PRO A 196 -13.41 14.16 -11.68
N ALA A 197 -13.86 13.99 -12.91
CA ALA A 197 -13.53 12.82 -13.71
C ALA A 197 -12.01 12.73 -13.92
N ILE A 198 -11.47 11.54 -13.74
CA ILE A 198 -10.04 11.28 -14.00
C ILE A 198 -9.94 10.81 -15.45
N ARG A 199 -9.41 11.67 -16.31
CA ARG A 199 -9.25 11.39 -17.74
C ARG A 199 -7.76 11.27 -18.09
N ILE A 200 -7.17 10.15 -17.74
CA ILE A 200 -5.78 9.82 -18.11
C ILE A 200 -5.79 8.79 -19.21
N ASP A 201 -5.03 9.05 -20.25
CA ASP A 201 -4.70 8.05 -21.23
C ASP A 201 -3.42 7.30 -20.80
N PHE A 202 -3.60 6.20 -20.09
CA PHE A 202 -2.50 5.40 -19.57
C PHE A 202 -1.63 4.77 -20.69
N THR A 203 -2.14 4.66 -21.92
CA THR A 203 -1.35 4.17 -23.04
C THR A 203 -0.21 5.11 -23.42
N LYS A 204 -0.30 6.38 -22.99
CA LYS A 204 0.78 7.37 -23.15
C LYS A 204 1.85 7.30 -22.07
N LEU A 205 1.76 6.34 -21.16
CA LEU A 205 2.69 6.09 -20.06
C LEU A 205 3.32 4.68 -20.20
N PRO A 206 4.08 4.41 -21.26
CA PRO A 206 4.53 3.05 -21.62
C PRO A 206 5.52 2.46 -20.62
N GLY A 207 6.14 3.28 -19.76
CA GLY A 207 7.05 2.83 -18.70
C GLY A 207 6.35 2.48 -17.40
N LEU A 208 5.02 2.63 -17.33
CA LEU A 208 4.28 2.50 -16.08
C LEU A 208 4.21 1.04 -15.64
N ARG A 209 4.60 0.78 -14.40
CA ARG A 209 4.64 -0.55 -13.75
C ARG A 209 3.68 -0.67 -12.58
N SER A 210 3.36 0.44 -11.94
CA SER A 210 2.47 0.48 -10.78
C SER A 210 1.39 1.54 -10.96
N VAL A 211 0.14 1.13 -10.79
CA VAL A 211 -1.02 2.02 -10.81
C VAL A 211 -1.83 1.84 -9.55
N SER A 212 -2.14 2.96 -8.90
CA SER A 212 -3.06 3.02 -7.77
C SER A 212 -4.12 4.08 -8.07
N VAL A 213 -5.36 3.65 -8.24
CA VAL A 213 -6.46 4.56 -8.56
C VAL A 213 -7.65 4.39 -7.64
N CYS A 214 -8.15 5.50 -7.11
CA CYS A 214 -9.35 5.57 -6.32
C CYS A 214 -10.40 6.41 -7.06
N THR A 215 -11.14 5.78 -7.95
CA THR A 215 -12.11 6.48 -8.80
C THR A 215 -13.23 5.55 -9.24
N ASN A 216 -14.41 6.13 -9.49
CA ASN A 216 -15.55 5.43 -10.09
C ASN A 216 -15.46 5.31 -11.61
N ASP A 217 -14.52 6.01 -12.22
CA ASP A 217 -14.40 6.09 -13.66
C ASP A 217 -12.93 5.93 -14.06
N PRO A 218 -12.38 4.72 -13.88
CA PRO A 218 -11.03 4.42 -14.26
C PRO A 218 -10.94 4.39 -15.78
N TYR A 219 -9.89 4.96 -16.26
CA TYR A 219 -9.53 4.93 -17.65
C TYR A 219 -8.75 3.67 -17.99
N ASN A 220 -8.25 3.57 -19.18
CA ASN A 220 -7.58 2.44 -19.81
C ASN A 220 -6.26 1.98 -19.16
N TYR A 221 -6.15 2.02 -17.80
CA TYR A 221 -5.00 1.49 -17.07
C TYR A 221 -4.77 -0.01 -17.35
N ASP A 222 -5.86 -0.70 -17.65
CA ASP A 222 -5.87 -2.12 -18.04
C ASP A 222 -5.20 -2.39 -19.39
N GLN A 223 -4.93 -1.37 -20.18
CA GLN A 223 -4.22 -1.48 -21.47
C GLN A 223 -2.70 -1.26 -21.35
N VAL A 224 -2.16 -1.09 -20.13
CA VAL A 224 -0.73 -0.91 -19.91
C VAL A 224 -0.01 -2.25 -19.88
N PRO A 225 0.83 -2.60 -20.89
CA PRO A 225 1.40 -3.94 -21.02
C PRO A 225 2.52 -4.24 -20.02
N THR A 226 3.04 -3.22 -19.34
CA THR A 226 4.15 -3.30 -18.39
C THR A 226 3.70 -3.30 -16.94
N LEU A 227 2.38 -3.31 -16.69
CA LEU A 227 1.82 -3.16 -15.35
C LEU A 227 2.11 -4.40 -14.50
N GLU A 228 2.84 -4.22 -13.41
CA GLU A 228 3.19 -5.25 -12.45
C GLU A 228 2.33 -5.17 -11.17
N GLN A 229 1.85 -3.97 -10.84
CA GLN A 229 1.04 -3.72 -9.65
C GLN A 229 -0.19 -2.89 -9.97
N LEU A 230 -1.34 -3.36 -9.54
CA LEU A 230 -2.61 -2.65 -9.64
C LEU A 230 -3.29 -2.60 -8.28
N TRP A 231 -3.51 -1.40 -7.76
CA TRP A 231 -4.46 -1.12 -6.69
C TRP A 231 -5.63 -0.33 -7.24
N HIS A 232 -6.83 -0.87 -7.11
CA HIS A 232 -8.02 -0.20 -7.60
C HIS A 232 -9.12 -0.15 -6.55
N SER A 233 -9.64 1.03 -6.32
CA SER A 233 -10.77 1.26 -5.42
C SER A 233 -11.98 1.80 -6.18
N ASN A 234 -13.16 1.31 -5.77
CA ASN A 234 -14.46 1.76 -6.28
C ASN A 234 -14.73 1.48 -7.78
N ASP A 235 -14.09 0.48 -8.37
CA ASP A 235 -14.43 0.06 -9.73
C ASP A 235 -15.88 -0.45 -9.82
N LYS A 236 -16.63 0.11 -10.76
CA LYS A 236 -18.02 -0.26 -11.04
C LYS A 236 -18.19 -0.99 -12.37
N ARG A 237 -17.13 -1.07 -13.18
CA ARG A 237 -17.16 -1.70 -14.51
C ARG A 237 -16.98 -3.20 -14.45
N HIS A 238 -15.91 -3.66 -13.81
CA HIS A 238 -15.51 -5.05 -13.83
C HIS A 238 -16.33 -5.87 -12.82
N ARG A 239 -17.15 -6.77 -13.34
CA ARG A 239 -17.93 -7.73 -12.55
C ARG A 239 -17.15 -9.01 -12.24
N ASP A 240 -16.21 -9.32 -13.08
CA ASP A 240 -15.17 -10.32 -12.96
C ASP A 240 -13.86 -9.76 -13.56
N LEU A 241 -12.87 -10.60 -13.73
CA LEU A 241 -11.55 -10.19 -14.24
C LEU A 241 -11.29 -10.65 -15.68
N THR A 242 -12.32 -11.18 -16.37
CA THR A 242 -12.17 -11.66 -17.76
C THR A 242 -11.86 -10.52 -18.73
N ASP A 243 -12.48 -9.37 -18.50
CA ASP A 243 -12.31 -8.15 -19.31
C ASP A 243 -11.08 -7.32 -18.92
N LEU A 244 -10.43 -7.65 -17.81
CA LEU A 244 -9.23 -6.97 -17.37
C LEU A 244 -8.08 -7.36 -18.30
N SER A 245 -7.84 -6.60 -19.35
CA SER A 245 -6.82 -6.90 -20.37
C SER A 245 -5.38 -6.62 -19.94
N CYS A 246 -5.19 -6.41 -18.65
CA CYS A 246 -3.92 -6.07 -18.01
C CYS A 246 -2.73 -6.89 -18.50
N SER A 247 -1.61 -6.30 -18.23
CA SER A 247 -0.27 -6.84 -18.46
C SER A 247 -0.12 -8.31 -18.05
N PRO A 248 0.48 -9.15 -18.91
CA PRO A 248 0.78 -10.53 -18.57
C PRO A 248 1.80 -10.67 -17.44
N VAL A 249 2.38 -9.57 -16.99
CA VAL A 249 3.38 -9.53 -15.90
C VAL A 249 2.78 -9.00 -14.58
N LEU A 250 1.45 -8.91 -14.47
CA LEU A 250 0.79 -8.43 -13.25
C LEU A 250 1.04 -9.40 -12.09
N LYS A 251 1.71 -8.93 -11.04
CA LYS A 251 2.11 -9.72 -9.86
C LYS A 251 1.32 -9.36 -8.61
N LYS A 252 0.82 -8.11 -8.54
CA LYS A 252 0.08 -7.62 -7.38
C LYS A 252 -1.25 -7.03 -7.82
N LEU A 253 -2.33 -7.53 -7.24
CA LEU A 253 -3.69 -7.04 -7.46
C LEU A 253 -4.36 -6.74 -6.12
N GLU A 254 -4.79 -5.51 -5.94
CA GLU A 254 -5.57 -5.09 -4.78
C GLU A 254 -6.87 -4.42 -5.24
N LEU A 255 -7.99 -4.96 -4.79
CA LEU A 255 -9.33 -4.45 -5.09
C LEU A 255 -10.01 -4.00 -3.80
N LEU A 256 -10.44 -2.74 -3.76
CA LEU A 256 -11.13 -2.15 -2.61
C LEU A 256 -12.50 -1.59 -3.01
N CYS A 257 -13.56 -2.01 -2.36
CA CYS A 257 -14.93 -1.50 -2.61
C CYS A 257 -15.39 -1.61 -4.08
N CYS A 258 -14.81 -2.51 -4.87
CA CYS A 258 -15.16 -2.75 -6.26
C CYS A 258 -16.49 -3.51 -6.40
N ALA A 259 -17.11 -3.43 -7.59
CA ALA A 259 -18.37 -4.11 -7.87
C ALA A 259 -18.19 -5.56 -8.35
N THR A 260 -16.99 -6.10 -8.23
CA THR A 260 -16.60 -7.46 -8.61
C THR A 260 -17.46 -8.50 -7.89
N LYS A 261 -17.95 -9.49 -8.65
CA LYS A 261 -18.82 -10.57 -8.17
C LYS A 261 -18.13 -11.94 -8.15
N SER A 262 -17.20 -12.16 -9.07
CA SER A 262 -16.37 -13.34 -9.15
C SER A 262 -14.94 -13.00 -9.51
N LEU A 263 -14.02 -13.92 -9.29
CA LEU A 263 -12.60 -13.76 -9.67
C LEU A 263 -12.28 -14.48 -10.99
N GLU A 264 -13.28 -14.81 -11.79
CA GLU A 264 -13.07 -15.45 -13.09
C GLU A 264 -12.07 -14.63 -13.93
N GLY A 265 -11.11 -15.30 -14.55
CA GLY A 265 -10.03 -14.68 -15.30
C GLY A 265 -8.77 -14.32 -14.48
N ILE A 266 -8.78 -14.44 -13.14
CA ILE A 266 -7.63 -14.11 -12.31
C ILE A 266 -6.41 -15.01 -12.58
N GLY A 267 -6.64 -16.29 -12.87
CA GLY A 267 -5.59 -17.30 -13.05
C GLY A 267 -4.68 -17.09 -14.27
N ARG A 268 -4.99 -16.15 -15.15
CA ARG A 268 -4.15 -15.82 -16.30
C ARG A 268 -2.96 -14.90 -15.94
N PHE A 269 -2.97 -14.32 -14.72
CA PHE A 269 -1.91 -13.45 -14.24
C PHE A 269 -0.97 -14.20 -13.30
N PRO A 270 0.35 -13.95 -13.35
CA PRO A 270 1.32 -14.54 -12.44
C PRO A 270 1.29 -13.86 -11.05
N LEU A 271 0.09 -13.77 -10.45
CA LEU A 271 -0.11 -13.04 -9.22
C LEU A 271 0.62 -13.69 -8.04
N GLN A 272 1.36 -12.89 -7.33
CA GLN A 272 2.03 -13.24 -6.08
C GLN A 272 1.32 -12.66 -4.86
N TRP A 273 0.56 -11.59 -5.07
CA TRP A 273 -0.22 -10.93 -4.03
C TRP A 273 -1.60 -10.55 -4.53
N VAL A 274 -2.61 -10.97 -3.77
CA VAL A 274 -4.01 -10.60 -3.99
C VAL A 274 -4.58 -10.06 -2.68
N SER A 275 -5.17 -8.87 -2.74
CA SER A 275 -5.93 -8.28 -1.64
C SER A 275 -7.32 -7.88 -2.11
N LEU A 276 -8.33 -8.42 -1.45
CA LEU A 276 -9.74 -8.23 -1.75
C LEU A 276 -10.41 -7.63 -0.52
N SER A 277 -10.73 -6.34 -0.56
CA SER A 277 -11.27 -5.65 0.61
C SER A 277 -12.62 -4.99 0.31
N TYR A 278 -13.59 -5.25 1.19
CA TYR A 278 -14.93 -4.66 1.12
C TYR A 278 -15.64 -4.87 -0.23
N LEU A 279 -15.40 -6.01 -0.89
CA LEU A 279 -16.08 -6.39 -2.12
C LEU A 279 -17.46 -6.95 -1.80
N ARG A 280 -18.42 -6.07 -1.61
CA ARG A 280 -19.77 -6.42 -1.15
C ARG A 280 -20.55 -7.31 -2.12
N GLY A 281 -20.11 -7.36 -3.38
CA GLY A 281 -20.71 -8.17 -4.44
C GLY A 281 -20.04 -9.53 -4.67
N LEU A 282 -18.85 -9.75 -4.12
CA LEU A 282 -18.04 -10.92 -4.37
C LEU A 282 -18.68 -12.17 -3.71
N GLU A 283 -19.04 -13.14 -4.54
CA GLU A 283 -19.69 -14.39 -4.14
C GLU A 283 -18.81 -15.60 -4.42
N ASP A 284 -18.03 -15.56 -5.50
CA ASP A 284 -17.20 -16.67 -5.98
C ASP A 284 -15.72 -16.29 -6.03
N ILE A 285 -14.91 -17.06 -5.32
CA ILE A 285 -13.45 -16.95 -5.27
C ILE A 285 -12.75 -18.21 -5.80
N SER A 286 -13.48 -19.16 -6.36
CA SER A 286 -12.95 -20.47 -6.79
C SER A 286 -11.81 -20.35 -7.81
N ALA A 287 -11.85 -19.32 -8.67
CA ALA A 287 -10.82 -19.06 -9.66
C ALA A 287 -9.43 -18.73 -9.05
N LEU A 288 -9.33 -18.48 -7.74
CA LEU A 288 -8.02 -18.35 -7.05
C LEU A 288 -7.17 -19.63 -7.20
N SER A 289 -7.78 -20.79 -7.38
CA SER A 289 -7.04 -22.04 -7.67
C SER A 289 -6.12 -21.91 -8.88
N GLY A 290 -6.49 -21.08 -9.87
CA GLY A 290 -5.63 -20.77 -11.01
C GLY A 290 -4.34 -20.00 -10.67
N CYS A 291 -4.24 -19.47 -9.46
CA CYS A 291 -3.03 -18.77 -8.96
C CYS A 291 -2.18 -19.65 -8.03
N ALA A 292 -2.49 -20.94 -7.84
CA ALA A 292 -1.88 -21.81 -6.84
C ALA A 292 -0.34 -21.87 -6.91
N GLU A 293 0.21 -21.83 -8.11
CA GLU A 293 1.66 -21.88 -8.33
C GLU A 293 2.40 -20.61 -7.94
N THR A 294 1.74 -19.45 -8.08
CA THR A 294 2.39 -18.15 -7.96
C THR A 294 2.03 -17.39 -6.70
N LEU A 295 0.81 -17.60 -6.16
CA LEU A 295 0.27 -16.81 -5.08
C LEU A 295 1.00 -17.07 -3.74
N ARG A 296 1.49 -15.99 -3.13
CA ARG A 296 2.22 -16.00 -1.85
C ARG A 296 1.45 -15.29 -0.74
N ILE A 297 0.70 -14.26 -1.09
CA ILE A 297 -0.03 -13.42 -0.16
C ILE A 297 -1.49 -13.34 -0.60
N LEU A 298 -2.39 -13.70 0.30
CA LEU A 298 -3.81 -13.55 0.13
C LEU A 298 -4.42 -12.83 1.32
N ASN A 299 -5.10 -11.72 1.03
CA ASN A 299 -5.94 -11.02 1.98
C ASN A 299 -7.38 -10.99 1.48
N ILE A 300 -8.32 -11.50 2.27
CA ILE A 300 -9.77 -11.39 2.05
C ILE A 300 -10.35 -10.68 3.25
N ASP A 301 -10.76 -9.43 3.05
CA ASP A 301 -11.23 -8.55 4.10
C ASP A 301 -12.65 -8.07 3.81
N HIS A 302 -13.59 -8.37 4.72
CA HIS A 302 -14.99 -7.92 4.66
C HIS A 302 -15.72 -8.20 3.32
N CYS A 303 -15.43 -9.35 2.69
CA CYS A 303 -16.12 -9.84 1.49
C CYS A 303 -17.32 -10.74 1.87
N GLY A 304 -18.33 -10.17 2.53
CA GLY A 304 -19.38 -10.87 3.29
C GLY A 304 -20.27 -11.86 2.51
N ARG A 305 -20.25 -11.85 1.18
CA ARG A 305 -21.03 -12.77 0.35
C ARG A 305 -20.30 -14.06 -0.03
N VAL A 306 -18.98 -14.10 0.13
CA VAL A 306 -18.19 -15.32 -0.08
C VAL A 306 -18.58 -16.32 1.00
N LYS A 307 -19.01 -17.51 0.57
CA LYS A 307 -19.43 -18.61 1.47
C LYS A 307 -18.57 -19.86 1.29
N ASP A 308 -18.06 -20.08 0.10
CA ASP A 308 -17.19 -21.21 -0.21
C ASP A 308 -15.73 -20.77 -0.24
N PHE A 309 -14.96 -21.32 0.67
CA PHE A 309 -13.51 -21.12 0.81
C PHE A 309 -12.73 -22.40 0.45
N SER A 310 -13.36 -23.39 -0.17
CA SER A 310 -12.74 -24.68 -0.49
C SER A 310 -11.51 -24.57 -1.38
N CYS A 311 -11.46 -23.56 -2.27
CA CYS A 311 -10.32 -23.31 -3.14
C CYS A 311 -9.04 -22.97 -2.38
N LEU A 312 -9.11 -22.51 -1.11
CA LEU A 312 -7.94 -22.19 -0.32
C LEU A 312 -7.01 -23.40 -0.15
N GLN A 313 -7.55 -24.61 -0.09
CA GLN A 313 -6.73 -25.82 0.06
C GLN A 313 -5.79 -26.10 -1.13
N GLU A 314 -6.02 -25.46 -2.27
CA GLU A 314 -5.19 -25.59 -3.46
C GLU A 314 -4.01 -24.62 -3.48
N LEU A 315 -4.06 -23.58 -2.64
CA LEU A 315 -3.06 -22.52 -2.60
C LEU A 315 -1.82 -22.91 -1.77
N VAL A 316 -1.17 -23.98 -2.17
CA VAL A 316 -0.07 -24.64 -1.41
C VAL A 316 1.19 -23.80 -1.26
N ASN A 317 1.32 -22.73 -2.05
CA ASN A 317 2.47 -21.84 -2.03
C ASN A 317 2.24 -20.57 -1.19
N LEU A 318 1.08 -20.43 -0.53
CA LEU A 318 0.84 -19.29 0.34
C LEU A 318 1.83 -19.23 1.51
N GLU A 319 2.32 -18.03 1.74
CA GLU A 319 3.18 -17.68 2.88
C GLU A 319 2.42 -16.81 3.90
N TYR A 320 1.44 -16.03 3.43
CA TYR A 320 0.65 -15.10 4.25
C TYR A 320 -0.82 -15.19 3.87
N LEU A 321 -1.66 -15.45 4.87
CA LEU A 321 -3.11 -15.55 4.71
C LEU A 321 -3.82 -14.70 5.76
N ILE A 322 -4.73 -13.86 5.27
CA ILE A 322 -5.58 -13.02 6.11
C ILE A 322 -7.02 -13.25 5.70
N LEU A 323 -7.84 -13.65 6.67
CA LEU A 323 -9.27 -13.86 6.48
C LEU A 323 -10.04 -13.01 7.49
N ASP A 324 -10.40 -11.80 7.09
CA ASP A 324 -11.13 -10.88 7.97
C ASP A 324 -12.58 -10.68 7.51
N GLY A 325 -13.48 -10.69 8.47
CA GLY A 325 -14.91 -10.51 8.20
C GLY A 325 -15.82 -11.19 9.18
N SER A 326 -17.09 -11.31 8.79
CA SER A 326 -18.16 -11.93 9.59
C SER A 326 -18.59 -13.32 9.10
N GLN A 327 -17.92 -13.84 8.07
CA GLN A 327 -18.23 -15.14 7.49
C GLN A 327 -17.88 -16.27 8.45
N THR A 328 -18.37 -17.46 8.12
CA THR A 328 -18.08 -18.69 8.84
C THR A 328 -17.25 -19.62 7.96
N LEU A 329 -16.15 -20.11 8.50
CA LEU A 329 -15.34 -21.19 7.93
C LEU A 329 -15.82 -22.50 8.58
N PRO A 330 -16.07 -23.55 7.83
CA PRO A 330 -16.45 -24.84 8.41
C PRO A 330 -15.40 -25.37 9.39
N ASP A 331 -14.14 -25.29 9.01
CA ASP A 331 -12.97 -25.71 9.77
C ASP A 331 -11.70 -25.01 9.24
N LEU A 332 -10.56 -25.28 9.89
CA LEU A 332 -9.23 -24.79 9.49
C LEU A 332 -8.32 -25.89 8.91
N ARG A 333 -8.86 -27.04 8.52
CA ARG A 333 -8.06 -28.19 8.02
C ARG A 333 -7.29 -27.88 6.74
N PHE A 334 -7.75 -26.92 5.94
CA PHE A 334 -7.05 -26.46 4.73
C PHE A 334 -5.64 -25.92 5.05
N LEU A 335 -5.38 -25.38 6.25
CA LEU A 335 -4.06 -24.90 6.67
C LEU A 335 -2.99 -26.00 6.60
N LYS A 336 -3.35 -27.26 6.86
CA LYS A 336 -2.43 -28.42 6.77
C LYS A 336 -1.93 -28.69 5.34
N LYS A 337 -2.57 -28.09 4.33
CA LYS A 337 -2.16 -28.19 2.93
C LYS A 337 -1.28 -27.02 2.48
N MET A 338 -0.94 -26.12 3.38
CA MET A 338 -0.14 -24.91 3.12
C MET A 338 1.25 -24.99 3.82
N PRO A 339 2.17 -25.83 3.35
CA PRO A 339 3.43 -26.09 4.06
C PRO A 339 4.38 -24.89 4.13
N LYS A 340 4.12 -23.85 3.33
CA LYS A 340 4.92 -22.62 3.30
C LYS A 340 4.32 -21.50 4.13
N LEU A 341 3.14 -21.71 4.76
CA LEU A 341 2.44 -20.68 5.49
C LEU A 341 3.20 -20.26 6.75
N LYS A 342 3.57 -19.00 6.81
CA LYS A 342 4.33 -18.39 7.91
C LYS A 342 3.45 -17.54 8.81
N PHE A 343 2.35 -17.04 8.25
CA PHE A 343 1.51 -16.05 8.90
C PHE A 343 0.04 -16.29 8.55
N PHE A 344 -0.79 -16.42 9.58
CA PHE A 344 -2.24 -16.57 9.44
C PHE A 344 -2.95 -15.69 10.45
N THR A 345 -3.85 -14.83 10.00
CA THR A 345 -4.74 -14.07 10.87
C THR A 345 -6.18 -14.17 10.39
N PHE A 346 -7.10 -14.24 11.33
CA PHE A 346 -8.51 -14.33 11.01
C PHE A 346 -9.39 -13.69 12.09
N SER A 347 -10.53 -13.15 11.63
CA SER A 347 -11.64 -12.72 12.50
C SER A 347 -12.95 -13.46 12.16
N MET A 348 -12.95 -14.27 11.10
CA MET A 348 -14.07 -15.12 10.70
C MET A 348 -14.38 -16.16 11.78
N THR A 349 -15.63 -16.64 11.83
CA THR A 349 -16.02 -17.69 12.78
C THR A 349 -15.58 -19.05 12.24
N VAL A 350 -14.93 -19.86 13.06
CA VAL A 350 -14.63 -21.26 12.77
C VAL A 350 -15.75 -22.12 13.40
N GLU A 351 -16.52 -22.84 12.60
CA GLU A 351 -17.76 -23.50 13.03
C GLU A 351 -17.50 -24.66 13.98
N ASP A 352 -16.54 -25.52 13.65
CA ASP A 352 -16.17 -26.67 14.50
C ASP A 352 -15.38 -26.24 15.76
N GLY A 353 -14.90 -25.01 15.81
CA GLY A 353 -14.16 -24.45 16.95
C GLY A 353 -12.77 -25.02 17.14
N ASP A 354 -12.26 -25.85 16.22
CA ASP A 354 -10.92 -26.42 16.30
C ASP A 354 -9.86 -25.49 15.70
N LEU A 355 -9.10 -24.83 16.58
CA LEU A 355 -7.97 -23.98 16.20
C LEU A 355 -6.62 -24.73 16.20
N THR A 356 -6.61 -26.04 16.48
CA THR A 356 -5.39 -26.84 16.51
C THR A 356 -4.55 -26.73 15.23
N PRO A 357 -5.13 -26.63 14.00
CA PRO A 357 -4.34 -26.43 12.80
C PRO A 357 -3.49 -25.17 12.76
N CYS A 358 -3.78 -24.19 13.61
CA CYS A 358 -2.98 -22.96 13.72
C CYS A 358 -1.65 -23.18 14.44
N LEU A 359 -1.49 -24.26 15.21
CA LEU A 359 -0.30 -24.52 16.01
C LEU A 359 0.94 -24.85 15.16
N ASP A 360 0.74 -25.28 13.92
CA ASP A 360 1.82 -25.62 12.99
C ASP A 360 2.34 -24.39 12.20
N ILE A 361 1.75 -23.19 12.42
CA ILE A 361 2.09 -21.96 11.71
C ILE A 361 2.95 -21.09 12.62
N PRO A 362 4.10 -20.55 12.17
CA PRO A 362 4.98 -19.72 13.00
C PRO A 362 4.29 -18.53 13.66
N TYR A 363 3.34 -17.89 12.96
CA TYR A 363 2.50 -16.85 13.54
C TYR A 363 1.03 -17.07 13.22
N ALA A 364 0.21 -17.22 14.23
CA ALA A 364 -1.25 -17.29 14.08
C ALA A 364 -1.95 -16.33 15.05
N ARG A 365 -3.02 -15.68 14.56
CA ARG A 365 -3.81 -14.73 15.36
C ARG A 365 -5.30 -14.89 15.09
N CYS A 366 -6.06 -14.98 16.17
CA CYS A 366 -7.51 -14.99 16.18
C CYS A 366 -8.04 -13.67 16.77
N ASP A 367 -8.48 -12.75 15.94
CA ASP A 367 -8.93 -11.41 16.40
C ASP A 367 -10.27 -11.45 17.13
N LYS A 368 -11.10 -12.45 16.90
CA LYS A 368 -12.44 -12.60 17.50
C LYS A 368 -12.63 -13.98 18.10
N GLY A 369 -12.08 -14.18 19.30
CA GLY A 369 -12.28 -15.43 20.04
C GLY A 369 -13.75 -15.74 20.33
N LYS A 370 -14.12 -17.02 20.24
CA LYS A 370 -15.48 -17.53 20.54
C LYS A 370 -15.43 -18.49 21.71
N LYS A 371 -16.57 -18.62 22.42
CA LYS A 371 -16.67 -19.50 23.60
C LYS A 371 -16.47 -20.99 23.26
N HIS A 372 -16.81 -21.41 22.05
CA HIS A 372 -16.70 -22.81 21.61
C HIS A 372 -15.32 -23.16 21.04
N TYR A 373 -14.41 -22.21 20.94
CA TYR A 373 -13.04 -22.50 20.45
C TYR A 373 -12.26 -23.29 21.50
N ASN A 374 -11.56 -24.33 21.04
CA ASN A 374 -10.69 -25.16 21.88
C ASN A 374 -9.41 -24.45 22.36
N LEU A 375 -8.95 -23.40 21.62
CA LEU A 375 -7.79 -22.58 21.95
C LEU A 375 -8.19 -21.09 21.97
N LYS A 376 -7.42 -20.29 22.69
CA LYS A 376 -7.52 -18.82 22.72
C LYS A 376 -6.40 -18.21 21.91
N ASP A 377 -6.53 -16.95 21.50
CA ASP A 377 -5.49 -16.26 20.75
C ASP A 377 -4.11 -16.31 21.43
N LYS A 378 -4.06 -16.20 22.75
CA LYS A 378 -2.83 -16.28 23.54
C LYS A 378 -2.13 -17.65 23.48
N ASP A 379 -2.88 -18.71 23.13
CA ASP A 379 -2.37 -20.08 23.05
C ASP A 379 -1.81 -20.39 21.65
N LEU A 380 -2.01 -19.48 20.68
CA LEU A 380 -1.52 -19.61 19.30
C LEU A 380 -0.05 -19.16 19.20
N PRO A 381 0.73 -19.71 18.24
CA PRO A 381 2.13 -19.31 18.03
C PRO A 381 2.27 -17.84 17.68
N LYS A 382 3.31 -17.19 18.21
CA LYS A 382 3.61 -15.76 18.03
C LYS A 382 5.11 -15.54 17.76
N GLU A 383 5.75 -16.40 16.95
CA GLU A 383 7.19 -16.31 16.72
C GLU A 383 7.66 -14.94 16.21
N HIS A 384 6.75 -14.23 15.50
CA HIS A 384 7.04 -12.88 15.01
C HIS A 384 6.50 -11.76 15.92
N ALA A 385 5.92 -12.08 17.08
CA ALA A 385 5.37 -11.06 17.98
C ALA A 385 6.44 -10.07 18.48
N GLY A 386 7.70 -10.52 18.61
CA GLY A 386 8.83 -9.66 18.97
C GLY A 386 9.32 -8.74 17.85
N SER A 387 8.96 -9.01 16.61
CA SER A 387 9.31 -8.18 15.45
C SER A 387 8.24 -7.18 15.05
N GLY A 388 7.15 -7.09 15.82
CA GLY A 388 6.14 -6.03 15.65
C GLY A 388 5.34 -6.12 14.36
N PHE A 389 5.02 -7.33 13.89
CA PHE A 389 4.12 -7.48 12.76
C PHE A 389 2.67 -7.18 13.15
N HIS A 390 2.17 -6.07 12.70
CA HIS A 390 0.74 -5.79 12.68
C HIS A 390 0.31 -5.53 11.24
N LEU A 391 -0.69 -6.27 10.81
CA LEU A 391 -1.41 -5.96 9.58
C LEU A 391 -2.34 -4.78 9.85
N ILE A 392 -2.28 -3.81 8.99
CA ILE A 392 -3.20 -2.67 8.99
C ILE A 392 -4.11 -2.79 7.80
#